data_d905f0bc9c7c9c4f740c43fbf1389942
#
_entry.id   d905f0bc9c7c9c4f740c43fbf1389942
#
_cell.length_a   1.000
_cell.length_b   1.000
_cell.length_c   1.000
_cell.angle_alpha   90.00
_cell.angle_beta   90.00
_cell.angle_gamma   90.00
#
_symmetry.space_group_name_H-M   'P 1'
#
loop_
_entity.id
_entity.type
_entity.pdbx_description
1 polymer ?
#
loop_
_entity_poly.entity_id
_entity_poly.type
_entity_poly.pdbx_seq_one_letter_code
_entity_poly.pdbx_strand_id
1 'polypeptide(L)'
;SHKELYALLKQKASTREAGRQSFRENANGSIDEGRAAAAKSLEAAYEIAYVQHAPMEPRAAVAEWNDGAVTVWTGTQRPTGVQSELAETFHIAADKVRVIVPDTGGGFGGKHTGETAIEAARLAKAAGKPVSLRWTREEEFTWAYFRPAGLIEINAGLDAAGRLVSWEFINYNSGGSALESPYDIAHTRHQYRSSDSPLREGSYRALASTANNFARESFMDELAAAANQDPLDFRLAHLTHERLRPVLEAVAERFGWRDRRKAHQSPDERINRSTDQPINGRGIGLACGTEKGSYVAACAEVSVDRETGTFQIHKICQAFECGAIHDPDNLRAQAEGCVIMTLGAVRGEEILFGNGRILNPHFAQYPVPRFRDVPPIDSIFLNRPDLPSVGAGETPMIAVPPAVANAIYAASQVRIRSLPIRTAALKRA
;
A
#
# COMPACT_ATOMS: atom_id res chain seq x y z
N SER A 1 22.06 6.42 -4.26
CA SER A 1 21.57 5.45 -5.23
C SER A 1 20.41 4.66 -4.62
N HIS A 2 19.65 3.99 -5.46
CA HIS A 2 18.56 3.11 -5.02
C HIS A 2 19.00 2.06 -3.97
N LYS A 3 20.22 1.55 -4.06
CA LYS A 3 20.77 0.57 -3.12
C LYS A 3 21.00 1.10 -1.70
N GLU A 4 21.16 2.40 -1.56
CA GLU A 4 21.44 3.07 -0.28
C GLU A 4 20.21 3.77 0.29
N LEU A 5 19.07 3.69 -0.42
CA LEU A 5 17.88 4.47 -0.11
C LEU A 5 17.42 4.28 1.34
N TYR A 6 17.23 3.05 1.76
CA TYR A 6 16.64 2.75 3.08
C TYR A 6 17.55 3.14 4.25
N ALA A 7 18.87 2.96 4.07
CA ALA A 7 19.85 3.46 5.03
C ALA A 7 19.83 4.98 5.13
N LEU A 8 19.72 5.67 3.98
CA LEU A 8 19.61 7.12 3.91
C LEU A 8 18.34 7.62 4.60
N LEU A 9 17.18 7.00 4.31
CA LEU A 9 15.90 7.36 4.94
C LEU A 9 15.97 7.23 6.47
N LYS A 10 16.59 6.15 6.98
CA LYS A 10 16.79 5.97 8.42
C LYS A 10 17.75 7.01 9.00
N GLN A 11 18.86 7.27 8.33
CA GLN A 11 19.88 8.23 8.78
C GLN A 11 19.33 9.67 8.85
N LYS A 12 18.49 10.05 7.86
CA LYS A 12 17.89 11.38 7.78
C LYS A 12 16.52 11.48 8.47
N ALA A 13 16.13 10.49 9.24
CA ALA A 13 14.84 10.46 9.90
C ALA A 13 14.72 11.53 10.98
N SER A 14 13.57 12.20 10.99
CA SER A 14 13.23 13.25 11.95
C SER A 14 13.19 12.75 13.39
N THR A 15 13.62 13.62 14.29
CA THR A 15 13.54 13.39 15.73
C THR A 15 12.25 13.99 16.32
N ARG A 16 12.01 13.74 17.60
CA ARG A 16 10.81 14.24 18.30
C ARG A 16 10.68 15.77 18.25
N GLU A 17 11.81 16.50 18.21
CA GLU A 17 11.88 17.96 18.19
C GLU A 17 11.38 18.56 16.86
N ALA A 18 11.30 17.76 15.78
CA ALA A 18 10.83 18.20 14.46
C ALA A 18 9.31 18.46 14.37
N GLY A 19 8.57 18.16 15.45
CA GLY A 19 7.12 18.40 15.54
C GLY A 19 6.24 17.32 14.93
N ARG A 20 4.93 17.40 15.15
CA ARG A 20 3.95 16.34 14.87
C ARG A 20 3.80 15.94 13.40
N GLN A 21 4.11 16.81 12.46
CA GLN A 21 4.03 16.48 11.04
C GLN A 21 5.18 15.53 10.63
N SER A 22 6.33 15.69 11.25
CA SER A 22 7.55 14.95 10.94
C SER A 22 7.81 13.77 11.89
N PHE A 23 7.28 13.84 13.11
CA PHE A 23 7.39 12.79 14.11
C PHE A 23 6.06 12.53 14.81
N ARG A 24 5.60 11.29 14.83
CA ARG A 24 4.43 10.84 15.60
C ARG A 24 4.81 9.66 16.45
N GLU A 25 4.32 9.61 17.67
CA GLU A 25 4.46 8.47 18.57
C GLU A 25 3.13 8.23 19.26
N ASN A 26 2.74 6.96 19.32
CA ASN A 26 1.67 6.46 20.16
C ASN A 26 2.21 5.25 20.92
N ALA A 27 2.05 5.24 22.25
CA ALA A 27 2.50 4.17 23.11
C ALA A 27 1.40 3.81 24.11
N ASN A 28 1.31 2.52 24.44
CA ASN A 28 0.48 1.99 25.50
C ASN A 28 1.29 1.03 26.36
N GLY A 29 1.13 1.09 27.68
CA GLY A 29 1.94 0.30 28.62
C GLY A 29 3.42 0.67 28.58
N SER A 30 4.28 -0.31 28.83
CA SER A 30 5.76 -0.17 28.87
C SER A 30 6.41 -1.21 27.96
N ILE A 31 7.11 -0.76 26.92
CA ILE A 31 7.84 -1.66 26.02
C ILE A 31 8.90 -2.49 26.79
N ASP A 32 9.53 -1.92 27.80
CA ASP A 32 10.55 -2.62 28.59
C ASP A 32 9.93 -3.73 29.43
N GLU A 33 8.77 -3.49 30.05
CA GLU A 33 8.00 -4.53 30.75
C GLU A 33 7.54 -5.63 29.77
N GLY A 34 7.01 -5.24 28.61
CA GLY A 34 6.61 -6.19 27.58
C GLY A 34 7.75 -7.04 27.05
N ARG A 35 8.95 -6.46 26.88
CA ARG A 35 10.16 -7.20 26.52
C ARG A 35 10.62 -8.15 27.62
N ALA A 36 10.52 -7.73 28.87
CA ALA A 36 10.87 -8.57 30.02
C ALA A 36 9.89 -9.75 30.19
N ALA A 37 8.62 -9.58 29.82
CA ALA A 37 7.60 -10.64 29.83
C ALA A 37 7.70 -11.61 28.65
N ALA A 38 8.49 -11.28 27.63
CA ALA A 38 8.62 -12.11 26.43
C ALA A 38 9.54 -13.31 26.69
N ALA A 39 9.05 -14.51 26.39
CA ALA A 39 9.84 -15.72 26.32
C ALA A 39 10.59 -15.87 24.98
N LYS A 40 10.06 -15.22 23.92
CA LYS A 40 10.65 -15.21 22.59
C LYS A 40 10.45 -13.83 21.95
N SER A 41 11.52 -13.27 21.40
CA SER A 41 11.48 -12.00 20.66
C SER A 41 11.81 -12.22 19.19
N LEU A 42 11.10 -11.48 18.31
CA LEU A 42 11.34 -11.45 16.88
C LEU A 42 11.54 -10.00 16.44
N GLU A 43 12.36 -9.83 15.42
CA GLU A 43 12.55 -8.55 14.75
C GLU A 43 12.60 -8.71 13.25
N ALA A 44 12.12 -7.69 12.52
CA ALA A 44 12.20 -7.66 11.08
C ALA A 44 12.21 -6.21 10.56
N ALA A 45 12.78 -6.03 9.37
CA ALA A 45 12.76 -4.78 8.63
C ALA A 45 12.09 -5.00 7.26
N TYR A 46 11.22 -4.07 6.86
CA TYR A 46 10.46 -4.12 5.61
C TYR A 46 10.78 -2.90 4.74
N GLU A 47 11.08 -3.15 3.47
CA GLU A 47 11.46 -2.14 2.49
C GLU A 47 10.32 -1.87 1.52
N ILE A 48 9.93 -0.61 1.37
CA ILE A 48 8.84 -0.17 0.50
C ILE A 48 9.39 0.80 -0.53
N ALA A 49 9.27 0.46 -1.82
CA ALA A 49 9.79 1.29 -2.90
C ALA A 49 8.89 2.51 -3.20
N TYR A 50 9.47 3.53 -3.87
CA TYR A 50 8.70 4.58 -4.53
C TYR A 50 7.85 3.99 -5.65
N VAL A 51 6.61 4.46 -5.77
CA VAL A 51 5.67 4.04 -6.82
C VAL A 51 5.08 5.25 -7.51
N GLN A 52 5.00 5.21 -8.86
CA GLN A 52 4.29 6.20 -9.65
C GLN A 52 2.80 5.84 -9.74
N HIS A 53 1.94 6.84 -9.73
CA HIS A 53 0.48 6.67 -9.88
C HIS A 53 0.11 6.08 -11.24
N ALA A 54 0.88 6.39 -12.26
CA ALA A 54 0.77 5.90 -13.63
C ALA A 54 -0.66 5.96 -14.22
N PRO A 55 -1.43 7.06 -14.03
CA PRO A 55 -2.73 7.17 -14.65
C PRO A 55 -2.58 7.08 -16.18
N MET A 56 -3.53 6.41 -16.86
CA MET A 56 -3.46 6.31 -18.33
C MET A 56 -3.54 7.68 -19.00
N GLU A 57 -4.31 8.59 -18.46
CA GLU A 57 -4.30 10.00 -18.84
C GLU A 57 -3.18 10.74 -18.09
N PRO A 58 -2.10 11.20 -18.79
CA PRO A 58 -1.11 12.08 -18.20
C PRO A 58 -1.72 13.42 -17.78
N ARG A 59 -1.00 14.22 -17.00
CA ARG A 59 -1.43 15.57 -16.66
C ARG A 59 -1.57 16.41 -17.92
N ALA A 60 -2.66 17.19 -17.99
CA ALA A 60 -2.94 18.13 -19.06
C ALA A 60 -3.69 19.35 -18.52
N ALA A 61 -3.54 20.48 -19.19
CA ALA A 61 -4.29 21.68 -18.92
C ALA A 61 -4.49 22.54 -20.17
N VAL A 62 -5.62 23.25 -20.22
CA VAL A 62 -5.83 24.36 -21.12
C VAL A 62 -5.96 25.62 -20.27
N ALA A 63 -5.34 26.71 -20.66
CA ALA A 63 -5.42 27.97 -19.93
C ALA A 63 -5.64 29.15 -20.87
N GLU A 64 -6.44 30.12 -20.42
CA GLU A 64 -6.62 31.41 -21.09
C GLU A 64 -6.67 32.55 -20.09
N TRP A 65 -6.26 33.73 -20.54
CA TRP A 65 -6.30 34.96 -19.77
C TRP A 65 -7.24 35.97 -20.40
N ASN A 66 -8.15 36.56 -19.61
CA ASN A 66 -9.07 37.62 -20.00
C ASN A 66 -9.12 38.68 -18.88
N ASP A 67 -8.81 39.91 -19.22
CA ASP A 67 -8.89 41.08 -18.30
C ASP A 67 -8.23 40.85 -16.92
N GLY A 68 -7.05 40.22 -16.93
CA GLY A 68 -6.29 39.94 -15.72
C GLY A 68 -6.79 38.76 -14.87
N ALA A 69 -7.81 38.05 -15.37
CA ALA A 69 -8.31 36.81 -14.80
C ALA A 69 -7.84 35.60 -15.62
N VAL A 70 -7.64 34.46 -14.99
CA VAL A 70 -7.24 33.20 -15.66
C VAL A 70 -8.30 32.13 -15.47
N THR A 71 -8.66 31.46 -16.57
CA THR A 71 -9.46 30.24 -16.55
C THR A 71 -8.58 29.07 -16.97
N VAL A 72 -8.60 27.99 -16.17
CA VAL A 72 -7.84 26.78 -16.46
C VAL A 72 -8.76 25.56 -16.42
N TRP A 73 -8.73 24.76 -17.49
CA TRP A 73 -9.35 23.42 -17.54
C TRP A 73 -8.24 22.40 -17.30
N THR A 74 -8.34 21.62 -16.24
CA THR A 74 -7.35 20.60 -15.89
C THR A 74 -7.93 19.45 -15.07
N GLY A 75 -7.46 18.23 -15.33
CA GLY A 75 -7.77 17.07 -14.51
C GLY A 75 -7.12 17.18 -13.14
N THR A 76 -7.89 17.43 -12.10
CA THR A 76 -7.39 17.53 -10.73
C THR A 76 -8.36 16.94 -9.71
N GLN A 77 -7.81 16.39 -8.63
CA GLN A 77 -8.56 15.92 -7.44
C GLN A 77 -8.76 17.02 -6.39
N ARG A 78 -8.16 18.21 -6.60
CA ARG A 78 -8.15 19.34 -5.65
C ARG A 78 -8.34 20.69 -6.35
N PRO A 79 -9.50 20.95 -6.96
CA PRO A 79 -9.71 22.17 -7.77
C PRO A 79 -9.46 23.47 -6.98
N THR A 80 -9.92 23.55 -5.72
CA THR A 80 -9.68 24.72 -4.85
C THR A 80 -8.21 24.87 -4.47
N GLY A 81 -7.46 23.75 -4.32
CA GLY A 81 -6.03 23.80 -4.09
C GLY A 81 -5.28 24.32 -5.31
N VAL A 82 -5.62 23.85 -6.51
CA VAL A 82 -5.04 24.34 -7.78
C VAL A 82 -5.38 25.82 -8.00
N GLN A 83 -6.59 26.24 -7.64
CA GLN A 83 -6.98 27.65 -7.66
C GLN A 83 -6.05 28.52 -6.77
N SER A 84 -5.79 28.05 -5.55
CA SER A 84 -4.88 28.75 -4.62
C SER A 84 -3.45 28.79 -5.16
N GLU A 85 -2.93 27.69 -5.68
CA GLU A 85 -1.59 27.60 -6.29
C GLU A 85 -1.43 28.54 -7.49
N LEU A 86 -2.46 28.67 -8.34
CA LEU A 86 -2.47 29.64 -9.45
C LEU A 86 -2.51 31.09 -8.94
N ALA A 87 -3.38 31.40 -7.97
CA ALA A 87 -3.50 32.72 -7.39
C ALA A 87 -2.17 33.20 -6.77
N GLU A 88 -1.53 32.32 -6.01
CA GLU A 88 -0.22 32.55 -5.40
C GLU A 88 0.88 32.73 -6.46
N THR A 89 0.95 31.82 -7.46
CA THR A 89 1.98 31.85 -8.50
C THR A 89 1.95 33.13 -9.34
N PHE A 90 0.75 33.63 -9.66
CA PHE A 90 0.58 34.81 -10.49
C PHE A 90 0.36 36.11 -9.72
N HIS A 91 0.34 36.06 -8.38
CA HIS A 91 0.09 37.18 -7.48
C HIS A 91 -1.22 37.91 -7.81
N ILE A 92 -2.31 37.15 -8.02
CA ILE A 92 -3.65 37.66 -8.28
C ILE A 92 -4.63 37.17 -7.22
N ALA A 93 -5.75 37.85 -7.04
CA ALA A 93 -6.77 37.44 -6.11
C ALA A 93 -7.43 36.12 -6.55
N ALA A 94 -7.84 35.27 -5.60
CA ALA A 94 -8.41 33.95 -5.89
C ALA A 94 -9.70 34.01 -6.71
N ASP A 95 -10.49 35.08 -6.62
CA ASP A 95 -11.68 35.34 -7.41
C ASP A 95 -11.38 35.63 -8.90
N LYS A 96 -10.11 35.93 -9.24
CA LYS A 96 -9.60 36.05 -10.60
C LYS A 96 -9.13 34.73 -11.20
N VAL A 97 -9.24 33.63 -10.46
CA VAL A 97 -8.82 32.30 -10.92
C VAL A 97 -10.05 31.39 -10.98
N ARG A 98 -10.31 30.83 -12.15
CA ARG A 98 -11.33 29.82 -12.34
C ARG A 98 -10.69 28.50 -12.75
N VAL A 99 -10.94 27.42 -11.98
CA VAL A 99 -10.51 26.06 -12.31
C VAL A 99 -11.75 25.25 -12.68
N ILE A 100 -11.71 24.67 -13.88
CA ILE A 100 -12.77 23.80 -14.40
C ILE A 100 -12.18 22.40 -14.54
N VAL A 101 -12.84 21.43 -13.90
CA VAL A 101 -12.41 20.02 -13.95
C VAL A 101 -13.27 19.29 -14.97
N PRO A 102 -12.71 18.89 -16.13
CA PRO A 102 -13.38 18.00 -17.07
C PRO A 102 -13.39 16.56 -16.55
N ASP A 103 -14.04 15.66 -17.28
CA ASP A 103 -13.92 14.22 -17.03
C ASP A 103 -12.43 13.82 -17.02
N THR A 104 -12.00 13.13 -15.97
CA THR A 104 -10.58 12.87 -15.71
C THR A 104 -10.28 11.37 -15.78
N GLY A 105 -9.30 10.99 -16.59
CA GLY A 105 -8.85 9.62 -16.80
C GLY A 105 -7.98 9.05 -15.66
N GLY A 106 -8.40 9.31 -14.41
CA GLY A 106 -7.75 8.81 -13.19
C GLY A 106 -6.70 9.75 -12.63
N GLY A 107 -6.45 9.61 -11.32
CA GLY A 107 -5.44 10.38 -10.59
C GLY A 107 -4.79 9.58 -9.48
N PHE A 108 -5.55 8.73 -8.78
CA PHE A 108 -5.08 7.82 -7.72
C PHE A 108 -4.30 8.50 -6.59
N GLY A 109 -4.57 9.80 -6.36
CA GLY A 109 -3.81 10.65 -5.42
C GLY A 109 -2.71 11.47 -6.10
N GLY A 110 -2.39 11.24 -7.37
CA GLY A 110 -1.32 11.89 -8.10
C GLY A 110 -1.66 13.26 -8.67
N LYS A 111 -2.93 13.62 -8.82
CA LYS A 111 -3.36 14.88 -9.42
C LYS A 111 -3.90 15.87 -8.36
N HIS A 112 -3.18 16.05 -7.24
CA HIS A 112 -3.53 17.02 -6.19
C HIS A 112 -2.89 18.39 -6.39
N THR A 113 -1.85 18.50 -7.21
CA THR A 113 -1.06 19.70 -7.47
C THR A 113 -1.26 20.21 -8.90
N GLY A 114 -1.04 21.49 -9.10
CA GLY A 114 -1.40 22.22 -10.32
C GLY A 114 -0.25 22.42 -11.31
N GLU A 115 0.75 21.53 -11.41
CA GLU A 115 1.94 21.72 -12.24
C GLU A 115 1.58 22.11 -13.69
N THR A 116 0.79 21.29 -14.38
CA THR A 116 0.39 21.57 -15.76
C THR A 116 -0.55 22.77 -15.89
N ALA A 117 -1.36 23.03 -14.88
CA ALA A 117 -2.22 24.21 -14.83
C ALA A 117 -1.38 25.50 -14.78
N ILE A 118 -0.35 25.52 -13.93
CA ILE A 118 0.57 26.65 -13.78
C ILE A 118 1.39 26.84 -15.05
N GLU A 119 1.90 25.76 -15.64
CA GLU A 119 2.66 25.81 -16.90
C GLU A 119 1.81 26.35 -18.04
N ALA A 120 0.61 25.81 -18.25
CA ALA A 120 -0.32 26.27 -19.30
C ALA A 120 -0.71 27.74 -19.10
N ALA A 121 -1.02 28.15 -17.87
CA ALA A 121 -1.37 29.54 -17.57
C ALA A 121 -0.19 30.51 -17.81
N ARG A 122 1.05 30.10 -17.49
CA ARG A 122 2.26 30.89 -17.73
C ARG A 122 2.50 31.07 -19.23
N LEU A 123 2.38 29.99 -20.00
CA LEU A 123 2.52 30.01 -21.45
C LEU A 123 1.42 30.82 -22.13
N ALA A 124 0.17 30.69 -21.69
CA ALA A 124 -0.97 31.45 -22.21
C ALA A 124 -0.79 32.97 -21.98
N LYS A 125 -0.28 33.34 -20.77
CA LYS A 125 0.01 34.75 -20.43
C LYS A 125 1.10 35.32 -21.35
N ALA A 126 2.16 34.57 -21.59
CA ALA A 126 3.26 34.98 -22.45
C ALA A 126 2.88 35.07 -23.95
N ALA A 127 2.04 34.12 -24.41
CA ALA A 127 1.60 34.08 -25.78
C ALA A 127 0.44 35.06 -26.11
N GLY A 128 -0.25 35.60 -25.11
CA GLY A 128 -1.46 36.40 -25.27
C GLY A 128 -2.59 35.64 -25.95
N LYS A 129 -2.63 34.31 -25.82
CA LYS A 129 -3.59 33.40 -26.47
C LYS A 129 -3.84 32.19 -25.55
N PRO A 130 -5.00 31.49 -25.73
CA PRO A 130 -5.21 30.20 -25.06
C PRO A 130 -4.12 29.19 -25.44
N VAL A 131 -3.65 28.43 -24.43
CA VAL A 131 -2.63 27.40 -24.60
C VAL A 131 -3.15 26.07 -24.07
N SER A 132 -2.99 25.00 -24.86
CA SER A 132 -3.19 23.61 -24.46
C SER A 132 -1.83 22.93 -24.23
N LEU A 133 -1.64 22.39 -23.05
CA LEU A 133 -0.42 21.71 -22.64
C LEU A 133 -0.76 20.31 -22.15
N ARG A 134 0.02 19.33 -22.57
CA ARG A 134 -0.08 17.93 -22.09
C ARG A 134 1.31 17.39 -21.83
N TRP A 135 1.51 16.84 -20.67
CA TRP A 135 2.74 16.11 -20.38
C TRP A 135 2.84 14.82 -21.19
N THR A 136 4.02 14.48 -21.62
CA THR A 136 4.38 13.15 -22.12
C THR A 136 4.37 12.14 -20.99
N ARG A 137 4.43 10.85 -21.29
CA ARG A 137 4.57 9.81 -20.29
C ARG A 137 5.88 9.92 -19.52
N GLU A 138 6.96 10.31 -20.19
CA GLU A 138 8.26 10.53 -19.57
C GLU A 138 8.23 11.69 -18.57
N GLU A 139 7.58 12.81 -18.93
CA GLU A 139 7.40 13.95 -18.03
C GLU A 139 6.56 13.57 -16.81
N GLU A 140 5.48 12.79 -17.00
CA GLU A 140 4.66 12.28 -15.88
C GLU A 140 5.49 11.45 -14.90
N PHE A 141 6.39 10.59 -15.40
CA PHE A 141 7.27 9.78 -14.55
C PHE A 141 8.44 10.57 -13.95
N THR A 142 8.82 11.69 -14.54
CA THR A 142 9.99 12.48 -14.11
C THR A 142 9.60 13.58 -13.14
N TRP A 143 8.53 14.31 -13.41
CA TRP A 143 8.17 15.55 -12.72
C TRP A 143 7.04 15.42 -11.72
N ALA A 144 6.18 14.41 -11.83
CA ALA A 144 5.16 14.14 -10.82
C ALA A 144 5.80 13.67 -9.51
N TYR A 145 5.07 13.79 -8.42
CA TYR A 145 5.49 13.20 -7.15
C TYR A 145 5.12 11.70 -7.08
N PHE A 146 5.77 10.98 -6.17
CA PHE A 146 5.64 9.54 -6.01
C PHE A 146 4.96 9.17 -4.68
N ARG A 147 4.39 7.97 -4.60
CA ARG A 147 4.13 7.37 -3.29
C ARG A 147 5.45 7.25 -2.54
N PRO A 148 5.53 7.70 -1.28
CA PRO A 148 6.75 7.63 -0.50
C PRO A 148 7.34 6.20 -0.42
N ALA A 149 8.64 6.11 -0.56
CA ALA A 149 9.38 4.93 -0.12
C ALA A 149 9.50 4.93 1.41
N GLY A 150 9.82 3.79 2.01
CA GLY A 150 10.04 3.72 3.45
C GLY A 150 10.70 2.46 3.91
N LEU A 151 11.28 2.55 5.09
CA LEU A 151 11.77 1.43 5.87
C LEU A 151 10.88 1.29 7.11
N ILE A 152 10.45 0.07 7.41
CA ILE A 152 9.63 -0.21 8.59
C ILE A 152 10.34 -1.28 9.41
N GLU A 153 10.68 -0.94 10.66
CA GLU A 153 11.29 -1.86 11.61
C GLU A 153 10.25 -2.27 12.65
N ILE A 154 10.17 -3.56 12.92
CA ILE A 154 9.24 -4.14 13.89
C ILE A 154 10.02 -5.02 14.84
N ASN A 155 9.73 -4.89 16.15
CA ASN A 155 10.18 -5.79 17.19
C ASN A 155 8.97 -6.20 18.03
N ALA A 156 8.80 -7.49 18.31
CA ALA A 156 7.70 -7.97 19.13
C ALA A 156 8.10 -9.17 19.97
N GLY A 157 7.41 -9.32 21.10
CA GLY A 157 7.64 -10.39 22.06
C GLY A 157 6.42 -11.30 22.23
N LEU A 158 6.67 -12.61 22.26
CA LEU A 158 5.69 -13.64 22.62
C LEU A 158 6.00 -14.17 24.03
N ASP A 159 4.98 -14.35 24.86
CA ASP A 159 5.12 -15.03 26.15
C ASP A 159 5.30 -16.55 25.97
N ALA A 160 5.47 -17.28 27.06
CA ALA A 160 5.66 -18.74 27.05
C ALA A 160 4.44 -19.51 26.49
N ALA A 161 3.24 -18.89 26.50
CA ALA A 161 2.02 -19.45 25.92
C ALA A 161 1.85 -19.08 24.43
N GLY A 162 2.79 -18.34 23.84
CA GLY A 162 2.73 -17.87 22.47
C GLY A 162 1.82 -16.68 22.25
N ARG A 163 1.47 -15.92 23.31
CA ARG A 163 0.64 -14.71 23.20
C ARG A 163 1.53 -13.49 22.98
N LEU A 164 1.07 -12.57 22.16
CA LEU A 164 1.78 -11.33 21.84
C LEU A 164 1.68 -10.35 23.02
N VAL A 165 2.81 -10.02 23.63
CA VAL A 165 2.90 -9.17 24.84
C VAL A 165 3.58 -7.84 24.61
N SER A 166 4.40 -7.70 23.56
CA SER A 166 5.02 -6.43 23.21
C SER A 166 5.06 -6.22 21.71
N TRP A 167 4.94 -4.97 21.30
CA TRP A 167 4.94 -4.57 19.90
C TRP A 167 5.58 -3.19 19.73
N GLU A 168 6.69 -3.12 19.04
CA GLU A 168 7.32 -1.88 18.64
C GLU A 168 7.34 -1.79 17.12
N PHE A 169 6.88 -0.68 16.59
CA PHE A 169 6.73 -0.45 15.15
C PHE A 169 7.25 0.94 14.79
N ILE A 170 8.29 1.02 14.00
CA ILE A 170 8.93 2.27 13.61
C ILE A 170 8.89 2.39 12.08
N ASN A 171 8.16 3.37 11.57
CA ASN A 171 8.09 3.69 10.16
C ASN A 171 8.99 4.89 9.86
N TYR A 172 9.94 4.70 8.96
CA TYR A 172 10.77 5.76 8.40
C TYR A 172 10.24 6.11 7.01
N ASN A 173 9.72 7.31 6.87
CA ASN A 173 9.33 8.02 5.64
C ASN A 173 8.00 7.62 4.98
N SER A 174 7.56 6.38 4.93
CA SER A 174 6.36 6.05 4.12
C SER A 174 5.06 6.69 4.61
N GLY A 175 5.01 7.25 5.83
CA GLY A 175 3.87 7.99 6.36
C GLY A 175 3.15 7.30 7.52
N GLY A 176 2.24 8.05 8.17
CA GLY A 176 1.60 7.62 9.42
C GLY A 176 0.17 7.08 9.31
N SER A 177 -0.36 6.83 8.10
CA SER A 177 -1.71 6.24 7.95
C SER A 177 -1.70 4.77 8.34
N ALA A 178 -2.69 4.33 9.13
CA ALA A 178 -2.77 2.98 9.71
C ALA A 178 -1.47 2.54 10.42
N LEU A 179 -0.82 3.48 11.11
CA LEU A 179 0.42 3.22 11.84
C LEU A 179 0.20 2.27 13.01
N GLU A 180 -0.90 2.48 13.75
CA GLU A 180 -1.23 1.72 14.93
C GLU A 180 -1.71 0.30 14.59
N SER A 181 -1.40 -0.63 15.49
CA SER A 181 -1.89 -2.01 15.37
C SER A 181 -3.35 -2.10 15.80
N PRO A 182 -4.22 -2.80 15.04
CA PRO A 182 -5.59 -3.06 15.47
C PRO A 182 -5.71 -4.22 16.46
N TYR A 183 -4.60 -4.86 16.81
CA TYR A 183 -4.55 -6.01 17.71
C TYR A 183 -4.45 -5.60 19.17
N ASP A 184 -5.01 -6.43 20.05
CA ASP A 184 -5.01 -6.24 21.50
C ASP A 184 -3.66 -6.66 22.07
N ILE A 185 -2.78 -5.68 22.29
CA ILE A 185 -1.42 -5.86 22.78
C ILE A 185 -1.21 -4.96 23.99
N ALA A 186 -0.76 -5.54 25.11
CA ALA A 186 -0.64 -4.80 26.36
C ALA A 186 0.42 -3.68 26.31
N HIS A 187 1.52 -3.94 25.63
CA HIS A 187 2.64 -3.02 25.57
C HIS A 187 2.99 -2.69 24.12
N THR A 188 2.68 -1.47 23.69
CA THR A 188 2.91 -1.04 22.30
C THR A 188 3.66 0.28 22.21
N ARG A 189 4.47 0.42 21.15
CA ARG A 189 5.06 1.69 20.72
C ARG A 189 5.02 1.77 19.21
N HIS A 190 4.32 2.74 18.66
CA HIS A 190 4.23 3.02 17.25
C HIS A 190 4.88 4.37 16.95
N GLN A 191 5.81 4.42 16.02
CA GLN A 191 6.47 5.67 15.62
C GLN A 191 6.42 5.85 14.10
N TYR A 192 6.15 7.08 13.68
CA TYR A 192 6.41 7.57 12.33
C TYR A 192 7.46 8.68 12.40
N ARG A 193 8.47 8.57 11.55
CA ARG A 193 9.55 9.53 11.39
C ARG A 193 9.66 9.89 9.91
N SER A 194 9.35 11.14 9.52
CA SER A 194 9.60 11.61 8.17
C SER A 194 11.09 11.63 7.89
N SER A 195 11.47 11.60 6.63
CA SER A 195 12.86 11.71 6.22
C SER A 195 13.01 12.77 5.11
N ASP A 196 14.22 13.29 4.97
CA ASP A 196 14.60 14.10 3.82
C ASP A 196 14.76 13.19 2.60
N SER A 197 13.65 13.02 1.87
CA SER A 197 13.53 12.12 0.73
C SER A 197 14.25 12.69 -0.51
N PRO A 198 15.01 11.86 -1.25
CA PRO A 198 15.68 12.32 -2.47
C PRO A 198 14.73 12.56 -3.65
N LEU A 199 13.49 12.10 -3.58
CA LEU A 199 12.46 12.30 -4.61
C LEU A 199 11.26 13.04 -4.03
N ARG A 200 10.52 13.74 -4.92
CA ARG A 200 9.25 14.37 -4.53
C ARG A 200 8.23 13.31 -4.12
N GLU A 201 7.57 13.55 -3.03
CA GLU A 201 6.59 12.62 -2.44
C GLU A 201 5.23 13.29 -2.28
N GLY A 202 4.18 12.49 -2.35
CA GLY A 202 2.83 12.96 -2.15
C GLY A 202 1.82 11.82 -1.96
N SER A 203 0.56 12.20 -1.96
CA SER A 203 -0.54 11.26 -1.77
C SER A 203 -0.55 10.18 -2.85
N TYR A 204 -0.88 8.97 -2.44
CA TYR A 204 -1.12 7.82 -3.31
C TYR A 204 -2.30 7.04 -2.74
N ARG A 205 -3.08 6.36 -3.57
CA ARG A 205 -4.22 5.54 -3.12
C ARG A 205 -3.85 4.67 -1.92
N ALA A 206 -4.60 4.76 -0.84
CA ALA A 206 -4.35 4.15 0.48
C ALA A 206 -3.18 4.75 1.28
N LEU A 207 -2.53 5.83 0.82
CA LEU A 207 -1.46 6.52 1.56
C LEU A 207 -0.37 5.54 2.08
N ALA A 208 0.06 5.72 3.33
CA ALA A 208 1.01 4.83 4.00
C ALA A 208 0.39 3.51 4.48
N SER A 209 -0.94 3.39 4.50
CA SER A 209 -1.59 2.19 5.06
C SER A 209 -1.24 0.92 4.29
N THR A 210 -0.98 1.00 2.98
CA THR A 210 -0.46 -0.15 2.23
C THR A 210 0.91 -0.61 2.76
N ALA A 211 1.82 0.31 3.05
CA ALA A 211 3.15 0.01 3.56
C ALA A 211 3.09 -0.53 5.01
N ASN A 212 2.37 0.19 5.88
CA ASN A 212 2.25 -0.18 7.29
C ASN A 212 1.53 -1.51 7.48
N ASN A 213 0.46 -1.75 6.71
CA ASN A 213 -0.28 -3.01 6.78
C ASN A 213 0.53 -4.18 6.19
N PHE A 214 1.29 -3.95 5.11
CA PHE A 214 2.19 -4.96 4.56
C PHE A 214 3.20 -5.43 5.60
N ALA A 215 3.89 -4.52 6.26
CA ALA A 215 4.87 -4.85 7.28
C ALA A 215 4.21 -5.54 8.49
N ARG A 216 3.13 -4.96 9.04
CA ARG A 216 2.41 -5.50 10.19
C ARG A 216 1.87 -6.91 9.94
N GLU A 217 1.14 -7.11 8.85
CA GLU A 217 0.48 -8.38 8.59
C GLU A 217 1.42 -9.50 8.14
N SER A 218 2.53 -9.14 7.46
CA SER A 218 3.59 -10.10 7.18
C SER A 218 4.29 -10.52 8.48
N PHE A 219 4.54 -9.58 9.40
CA PHE A 219 5.17 -9.89 10.67
C PHE A 219 4.24 -10.64 11.64
N MET A 220 2.92 -10.38 11.62
CA MET A 220 1.93 -11.19 12.35
C MET A 220 1.95 -12.65 11.92
N ASP A 221 2.20 -12.93 10.65
CA ASP A 221 2.35 -14.30 10.14
C ASP A 221 3.68 -14.93 10.60
N GLU A 222 4.74 -14.14 10.71
CA GLU A 222 6.02 -14.58 11.28
C GLU A 222 5.85 -14.96 12.77
N LEU A 223 5.10 -14.16 13.53
CA LEU A 223 4.79 -14.42 14.94
C LEU A 223 3.92 -15.67 15.11
N ALA A 224 2.89 -15.84 14.28
CA ALA A 224 2.05 -17.03 14.28
C ALA A 224 2.89 -18.31 14.05
N ALA A 225 3.79 -18.28 13.08
CA ALA A 225 4.71 -19.37 12.81
C ALA A 225 5.67 -19.63 13.99
N ALA A 226 6.17 -18.56 14.63
CA ALA A 226 7.05 -18.65 15.78
C ALA A 226 6.34 -19.20 17.04
N ALA A 227 5.03 -18.95 17.16
CA ALA A 227 4.15 -19.50 18.19
C ALA A 227 3.65 -20.91 17.84
N ASN A 228 3.97 -21.45 16.64
CA ASN A 228 3.46 -22.71 16.12
C ASN A 228 1.91 -22.74 16.07
N GLN A 229 1.29 -21.62 15.71
CA GLN A 229 -0.16 -21.45 15.61
C GLN A 229 -0.60 -21.24 14.14
N ASP A 230 -1.87 -21.56 13.86
CA ASP A 230 -2.48 -21.20 12.58
C ASP A 230 -2.56 -19.67 12.46
N PRO A 231 -2.18 -19.07 11.30
CA PRO A 231 -2.19 -17.61 11.12
C PRO A 231 -3.56 -16.94 11.35
N LEU A 232 -4.68 -17.63 11.06
CA LEU A 232 -6.01 -17.13 11.34
C LEU A 232 -6.31 -17.18 12.85
N ASP A 233 -6.04 -18.30 13.48
CA ASP A 233 -6.31 -18.49 14.92
C ASP A 233 -5.45 -17.55 15.77
N PHE A 234 -4.19 -17.35 15.39
CA PHE A 234 -3.31 -16.37 16.03
C PHE A 234 -3.87 -14.95 15.96
N ARG A 235 -4.37 -14.52 14.79
CA ARG A 235 -4.99 -13.19 14.64
C ARG A 235 -6.27 -13.08 15.45
N LEU A 236 -7.15 -14.08 15.38
CA LEU A 236 -8.41 -14.08 16.13
C LEU A 236 -8.21 -14.08 17.65
N ALA A 237 -7.11 -14.67 18.15
CA ALA A 237 -6.77 -14.65 19.57
C ALA A 237 -6.34 -13.24 20.06
N HIS A 238 -5.91 -12.37 19.18
CA HIS A 238 -5.42 -11.01 19.49
C HIS A 238 -6.31 -9.90 18.90
N LEU A 239 -7.50 -10.22 18.36
CA LEU A 239 -8.36 -9.26 17.68
C LEU A 239 -9.77 -9.27 18.30
N THR A 240 -10.06 -8.30 19.16
CA THR A 240 -11.40 -8.10 19.74
C THR A 240 -12.21 -7.02 19.00
N HIS A 241 -11.59 -6.32 18.04
CA HIS A 241 -12.22 -5.22 17.30
C HIS A 241 -13.51 -5.66 16.60
N GLU A 242 -14.67 -5.14 17.05
CA GLU A 242 -16.02 -5.57 16.67
C GLU A 242 -16.32 -5.55 15.15
N ARG A 243 -15.68 -4.66 14.39
CA ARG A 243 -15.88 -4.52 12.94
C ARG A 243 -14.84 -5.28 12.12
N LEU A 244 -13.58 -5.32 12.55
CA LEU A 244 -12.50 -5.96 11.78
C LEU A 244 -12.56 -7.49 11.93
N ARG A 245 -12.87 -8.00 13.13
CA ARG A 245 -12.96 -9.43 13.39
C ARG A 245 -13.97 -10.14 12.46
N PRO A 246 -15.24 -9.68 12.31
CA PRO A 246 -16.19 -10.30 11.38
C PRO A 246 -15.73 -10.27 9.91
N VAL A 247 -14.98 -9.23 9.51
CA VAL A 247 -14.44 -9.15 8.14
C VAL A 247 -13.37 -10.22 7.91
N LEU A 248 -12.50 -10.47 8.90
CA LEU A 248 -11.50 -11.53 8.83
C LEU A 248 -12.15 -12.92 8.84
N GLU A 249 -13.16 -13.15 9.67
CA GLU A 249 -13.92 -14.41 9.73
C GLU A 249 -14.64 -14.67 8.39
N ALA A 250 -15.32 -13.66 7.83
CA ALA A 250 -16.04 -13.78 6.55
C ALA A 250 -15.13 -14.14 5.37
N VAL A 251 -13.95 -13.52 5.25
CA VAL A 251 -13.03 -13.87 4.17
C VAL A 251 -12.46 -15.27 4.35
N ALA A 252 -12.15 -15.68 5.58
CA ALA A 252 -11.60 -16.99 5.87
C ALA A 252 -12.63 -18.11 5.56
N GLU A 253 -13.90 -17.90 5.93
CA GLU A 253 -14.99 -18.81 5.59
C GLU A 253 -15.20 -18.90 4.07
N ARG A 254 -15.36 -17.77 3.39
CA ARG A 254 -15.57 -17.71 1.93
C ARG A 254 -14.44 -18.33 1.13
N PHE A 255 -13.22 -18.15 1.58
CA PHE A 255 -12.04 -18.73 0.96
C PHE A 255 -11.92 -20.23 1.23
N GLY A 256 -12.56 -20.75 2.29
CA GLY A 256 -12.40 -22.12 2.78
C GLY A 256 -11.03 -22.32 3.45
N TRP A 257 -10.58 -21.36 4.27
CA TRP A 257 -9.25 -21.33 4.87
C TRP A 257 -8.85 -22.63 5.54
N ARG A 258 -9.71 -23.14 6.44
CA ARG A 258 -9.38 -24.32 7.26
C ARG A 258 -9.20 -25.59 6.44
N ASP A 259 -10.03 -25.81 5.43
CA ASP A 259 -9.95 -27.01 4.58
C ASP A 259 -8.76 -26.92 3.63
N ARG A 260 -8.53 -25.77 3.01
CA ARG A 260 -7.37 -25.54 2.17
C ARG A 260 -6.07 -25.66 2.96
N ARG A 261 -6.03 -25.16 4.20
CA ARG A 261 -4.85 -25.27 5.08
C ARG A 261 -4.52 -26.74 5.40
N LYS A 262 -5.52 -27.55 5.68
CA LYS A 262 -5.36 -29.00 5.89
C LYS A 262 -4.82 -29.69 4.62
N ALA A 263 -5.39 -29.38 3.45
CA ALA A 263 -4.93 -29.94 2.17
C ALA A 263 -3.47 -29.61 1.91
N HIS A 264 -3.04 -28.34 2.07
CA HIS A 264 -1.65 -27.92 1.90
C HIS A 264 -0.67 -28.47 2.93
N GLN A 265 -1.14 -29.03 4.05
CA GLN A 265 -0.32 -29.67 5.08
C GLN A 265 -0.27 -31.20 4.91
N SER A 266 -1.09 -31.78 4.04
CA SER A 266 -1.16 -33.23 3.83
C SER A 266 0.18 -33.80 3.35
N PRO A 267 0.60 -34.98 3.89
CA PRO A 267 1.79 -35.69 3.43
C PRO A 267 1.74 -36.08 1.95
N ASP A 268 0.54 -36.34 1.39
CA ASP A 268 0.36 -36.77 0.00
C ASP A 268 0.76 -35.69 -1.01
N GLU A 269 0.54 -34.41 -0.70
CA GLU A 269 1.11 -33.32 -1.52
C GLU A 269 2.63 -33.17 -1.35
N ARG A 270 3.20 -33.71 -0.26
CA ARG A 270 4.66 -33.78 -0.05
C ARG A 270 5.30 -34.98 -0.76
N ILE A 271 4.55 -36.04 -1.05
CA ILE A 271 5.06 -37.26 -1.67
C ILE A 271 5.38 -37.06 -3.16
N ASN A 272 4.70 -36.14 -3.85
CA ASN A 272 5.14 -35.72 -5.20
C ASN A 272 6.48 -34.95 -5.20
N ARG A 273 7.13 -34.79 -4.04
CA ARG A 273 8.50 -34.27 -3.89
C ARG A 273 9.61 -35.29 -4.19
N SER A 274 9.26 -36.54 -4.43
CA SER A 274 10.24 -37.62 -4.70
C SER A 274 10.56 -37.85 -6.19
N THR A 275 9.92 -37.13 -7.08
CA THR A 275 10.29 -37.08 -8.49
C THR A 275 11.01 -35.77 -8.74
N ASP A 276 12.11 -35.78 -9.51
CA ASP A 276 12.94 -34.61 -9.90
C ASP A 276 12.17 -33.50 -10.68
N GLN A 277 10.89 -33.33 -10.43
CA GLN A 277 10.09 -32.23 -10.96
C GLN A 277 10.22 -30.99 -10.07
N PRO A 278 10.32 -29.78 -10.66
CA PRO A 278 10.41 -28.55 -9.90
C PRO A 278 9.25 -28.45 -8.91
N ILE A 279 9.56 -28.20 -7.64
CA ILE A 279 8.57 -28.10 -6.57
C ILE A 279 7.79 -26.80 -6.78
N ASN A 280 6.74 -26.84 -7.58
CA ASN A 280 5.72 -25.81 -7.65
C ASN A 280 4.85 -25.91 -6.40
N GLY A 281 5.41 -25.50 -5.25
CA GLY A 281 4.69 -25.47 -3.99
C GLY A 281 3.55 -24.46 -4.08
N ARG A 282 2.31 -24.89 -3.80
CA ARG A 282 1.19 -23.99 -3.56
C ARG A 282 1.17 -23.56 -2.11
N GLY A 283 0.75 -22.32 -1.86
CA GLY A 283 0.62 -21.76 -0.53
C GLY A 283 -0.57 -20.83 -0.46
N ILE A 284 -1.12 -20.70 0.74
CA ILE A 284 -2.20 -19.77 1.05
C ILE A 284 -1.74 -18.82 2.15
N GLY A 285 -2.19 -17.56 2.06
CA GLY A 285 -1.89 -16.51 3.03
C GLY A 285 -3.10 -15.62 3.28
N LEU A 286 -3.17 -15.03 4.44
CA LEU A 286 -4.23 -14.10 4.82
C LEU A 286 -3.66 -12.86 5.51
N ALA A 287 -4.45 -11.79 5.48
CA ALA A 287 -4.16 -10.53 6.16
C ALA A 287 -5.46 -9.75 6.37
N CYS A 288 -5.44 -8.82 7.34
CA CYS A 288 -6.54 -7.88 7.55
C CYS A 288 -6.01 -6.49 7.88
N GLY A 289 -6.89 -5.50 7.93
CA GLY A 289 -6.49 -4.14 8.29
C GLY A 289 -7.63 -3.15 8.22
N THR A 290 -7.34 -1.92 8.61
CA THR A 290 -8.29 -0.81 8.65
C THR A 290 -7.63 0.47 8.18
N GLU A 291 -8.40 1.30 7.50
CA GLU A 291 -8.04 2.66 7.12
C GLU A 291 -9.29 3.51 6.96
N LYS A 292 -9.25 4.75 7.42
CA LYS A 292 -10.36 5.73 7.27
C LYS A 292 -11.74 5.22 7.71
N GLY A 293 -11.78 4.40 8.77
CA GLY A 293 -13.02 3.89 9.34
C GLY A 293 -13.66 2.73 8.57
N SER A 294 -12.98 2.17 7.57
CA SER A 294 -13.38 0.95 6.86
C SER A 294 -12.42 -0.20 7.15
N TYR A 295 -12.85 -1.43 6.90
CA TYR A 295 -12.19 -2.66 7.33
C TYR A 295 -12.10 -3.64 6.17
N VAL A 296 -10.95 -4.25 6.03
CA VAL A 296 -10.67 -5.19 4.94
C VAL A 296 -9.92 -6.41 5.45
N ALA A 297 -10.20 -7.55 4.87
CA ALA A 297 -9.35 -8.74 4.98
C ALA A 297 -9.24 -9.42 3.62
N ALA A 298 -8.12 -10.08 3.38
CA ALA A 298 -7.87 -10.78 2.13
C ALA A 298 -7.21 -12.14 2.39
N CYS A 299 -7.57 -13.12 1.55
CA CYS A 299 -6.87 -14.38 1.39
C CYS A 299 -6.31 -14.47 -0.03
N ALA A 300 -5.12 -15.03 -0.17
CA ALA A 300 -4.49 -15.28 -1.47
C ALA A 300 -4.04 -16.75 -1.57
N GLU A 301 -4.11 -17.31 -2.80
CA GLU A 301 -3.49 -18.57 -3.15
C GLU A 301 -2.44 -18.34 -4.22
N VAL A 302 -1.22 -18.81 -4.00
CA VAL A 302 -0.09 -18.63 -4.92
C VAL A 302 0.63 -19.95 -5.17
N SER A 303 1.37 -20.03 -6.30
CA SER A 303 2.43 -21.01 -6.50
C SER A 303 3.77 -20.31 -6.71
N VAL A 304 4.85 -20.95 -6.29
CA VAL A 304 6.22 -20.44 -6.42
C VAL A 304 7.06 -21.47 -7.15
N ASP A 305 7.66 -21.05 -8.25
CA ASP A 305 8.70 -21.79 -8.94
C ASP A 305 10.07 -21.37 -8.36
N ARG A 306 10.70 -22.30 -7.63
CA ARG A 306 11.99 -22.06 -6.95
C ARG A 306 13.19 -22.12 -7.89
N GLU A 307 13.05 -22.60 -9.11
CA GLU A 307 14.13 -22.64 -10.12
C GLU A 307 14.23 -21.27 -10.81
N THR A 308 13.10 -20.76 -11.27
CA THR A 308 13.04 -19.46 -11.96
C THR A 308 12.95 -18.28 -10.98
N GLY A 309 12.49 -18.52 -9.75
CA GLY A 309 12.15 -17.49 -8.76
C GLY A 309 10.83 -16.80 -9.08
N THR A 310 10.02 -17.29 -10.00
CA THR A 310 8.73 -16.68 -10.34
C THR A 310 7.62 -17.17 -9.42
N PHE A 311 6.55 -16.39 -9.32
CA PHE A 311 5.34 -16.76 -8.60
C PHE A 311 4.10 -16.43 -9.43
N GLN A 312 3.05 -17.21 -9.21
CA GLN A 312 1.73 -16.99 -9.81
C GLN A 312 0.67 -16.86 -8.72
N ILE A 313 -0.17 -15.85 -8.84
CA ILE A 313 -1.34 -15.67 -7.97
C ILE A 313 -2.52 -16.36 -8.66
N HIS A 314 -3.12 -17.34 -8.01
CA HIS A 314 -4.20 -18.17 -8.56
C HIS A 314 -5.58 -17.64 -8.19
N LYS A 315 -5.72 -17.06 -6.99
CA LYS A 315 -6.98 -16.52 -6.48
C LYS A 315 -6.70 -15.44 -5.43
N ILE A 316 -7.54 -14.42 -5.42
CA ILE A 316 -7.68 -13.47 -4.33
C ILE A 316 -9.13 -13.48 -3.88
N CYS A 317 -9.35 -13.65 -2.58
CA CYS A 317 -10.64 -13.46 -1.94
C CYS A 317 -10.50 -12.30 -0.96
N GLN A 318 -11.43 -11.33 -0.98
CA GLN A 318 -11.45 -10.23 -0.04
C GLN A 318 -12.83 -10.04 0.58
N ALA A 319 -12.86 -9.62 1.84
CA ALA A 319 -14.04 -9.13 2.52
C ALA A 319 -13.83 -7.67 2.90
N PHE A 320 -14.86 -6.84 2.75
CA PHE A 320 -14.77 -5.41 2.98
C PHE A 320 -16.04 -4.88 3.67
N GLU A 321 -15.84 -3.99 4.63
CA GLU A 321 -16.89 -3.32 5.39
C GLU A 321 -16.60 -1.80 5.42
N CYS A 322 -17.56 -0.99 4.98
CA CYS A 322 -17.47 0.47 4.91
C CYS A 322 -18.71 1.20 5.44
N GLY A 323 -19.45 0.57 6.37
CA GLY A 323 -20.73 1.07 6.84
C GLY A 323 -21.87 0.74 5.88
N ALA A 324 -22.85 1.62 5.74
CA ALA A 324 -23.97 1.46 4.80
C ALA A 324 -23.49 1.51 3.35
N ILE A 325 -23.92 0.54 2.54
CA ILE A 325 -23.60 0.45 1.11
C ILE A 325 -24.73 1.10 0.31
N HIS A 326 -24.40 2.15 -0.43
CA HIS A 326 -25.39 2.87 -1.26
C HIS A 326 -25.46 2.34 -2.69
N ASP A 327 -24.31 1.97 -3.26
CA ASP A 327 -24.20 1.46 -4.63
C ASP A 327 -23.27 0.22 -4.64
N PRO A 328 -23.85 -1.00 -4.61
CA PRO A 328 -23.08 -2.24 -4.54
C PRO A 328 -22.19 -2.49 -5.78
N ASP A 329 -22.63 -2.07 -6.98
CA ASP A 329 -21.89 -2.31 -8.21
C ASP A 329 -20.67 -1.39 -8.31
N ASN A 330 -20.83 -0.11 -8.00
CA ASN A 330 -19.71 0.82 -7.92
C ASN A 330 -18.74 0.46 -6.78
N LEU A 331 -19.24 -0.02 -5.63
CA LEU A 331 -18.41 -0.51 -4.55
C LEU A 331 -17.55 -1.69 -5.00
N ARG A 332 -18.15 -2.66 -5.72
CA ARG A 332 -17.45 -3.79 -6.29
C ARG A 332 -16.36 -3.35 -7.25
N ALA A 333 -16.68 -2.45 -8.20
CA ALA A 333 -15.72 -1.92 -9.15
C ALA A 333 -14.53 -1.23 -8.45
N GLN A 334 -14.78 -0.47 -7.37
CA GLN A 334 -13.73 0.15 -6.58
C GLN A 334 -12.86 -0.88 -5.86
N ALA A 335 -13.46 -1.89 -5.24
CA ALA A 335 -12.73 -2.93 -4.51
C ALA A 335 -11.86 -3.79 -5.46
N GLU A 336 -12.40 -4.22 -6.58
CA GLU A 336 -11.66 -4.96 -7.61
C GLU A 336 -10.53 -4.10 -8.22
N GLY A 337 -10.80 -2.83 -8.52
CA GLY A 337 -9.78 -1.88 -8.97
C GLY A 337 -8.66 -1.66 -7.95
N CYS A 338 -8.96 -1.70 -6.64
CA CYS A 338 -7.95 -1.69 -5.57
C CYS A 338 -7.07 -2.94 -5.63
N VAL A 339 -7.66 -4.13 -5.77
CA VAL A 339 -6.89 -5.38 -5.89
C VAL A 339 -5.97 -5.32 -7.11
N ILE A 340 -6.50 -4.96 -8.28
CA ILE A 340 -5.74 -4.90 -9.54
C ILE A 340 -4.56 -3.93 -9.43
N MET A 341 -4.79 -2.72 -8.91
CA MET A 341 -3.72 -1.74 -8.72
C MET A 341 -2.64 -2.25 -7.75
N THR A 342 -3.04 -2.98 -6.72
CA THR A 342 -2.11 -3.55 -5.75
C THR A 342 -1.22 -4.63 -6.35
N LEU A 343 -1.70 -5.39 -7.34
CA LEU A 343 -0.88 -6.39 -8.02
C LEU A 343 0.35 -5.78 -8.70
N GLY A 344 0.27 -4.53 -9.16
CA GLY A 344 1.41 -3.79 -9.68
C GLY A 344 2.48 -3.58 -8.61
N ALA A 345 2.09 -3.04 -7.45
CA ALA A 345 2.99 -2.83 -6.32
C ALA A 345 3.61 -4.13 -5.78
N VAL A 346 2.89 -5.26 -5.88
CA VAL A 346 3.38 -6.59 -5.49
C VAL A 346 4.40 -7.11 -6.51
N ARG A 347 4.13 -6.97 -7.82
CA ARG A 347 4.88 -7.64 -8.89
C ARG A 347 6.10 -6.88 -9.38
N GLY A 348 6.09 -5.54 -9.37
CA GLY A 348 7.23 -4.83 -9.97
C GLY A 348 7.11 -3.34 -10.16
N GLU A 349 6.05 -2.69 -9.71
CA GLU A 349 5.98 -1.23 -9.77
C GLU A 349 6.94 -0.61 -8.76
N GLU A 350 8.04 -0.09 -9.26
CA GLU A 350 9.10 0.55 -8.51
C GLU A 350 9.73 1.66 -9.34
N ILE A 351 9.94 2.83 -8.77
CA ILE A 351 10.72 3.90 -9.40
C ILE A 351 12.20 3.67 -9.13
N LEU A 352 12.95 3.48 -10.21
CA LEU A 352 14.40 3.39 -10.19
C LEU A 352 15.01 4.75 -10.52
N PHE A 353 15.98 5.18 -9.74
CA PHE A 353 16.66 6.45 -9.93
C PHE A 353 18.14 6.36 -9.61
N GLY A 354 18.90 7.25 -10.21
CA GLY A 354 20.35 7.39 -10.01
C GLY A 354 20.90 8.62 -10.71
N ASN A 355 21.92 9.25 -10.12
CA ASN A 355 22.59 10.41 -10.68
C ASN A 355 21.64 11.54 -11.12
N GLY A 356 20.61 11.82 -10.30
CA GLY A 356 19.62 12.86 -10.55
C GLY A 356 18.61 12.56 -11.67
N ARG A 357 18.46 11.30 -12.09
CA ARG A 357 17.53 10.88 -13.16
C ARG A 357 16.66 9.72 -12.72
N ILE A 358 15.42 9.69 -13.25
CA ILE A 358 14.58 8.49 -13.24
C ILE A 358 15.07 7.56 -14.36
N LEU A 359 15.27 6.28 -14.03
CA LEU A 359 15.87 5.30 -14.93
C LEU A 359 14.85 4.46 -15.70
N ASN A 360 13.58 4.48 -15.28
CA ASN A 360 12.49 3.69 -15.87
C ASN A 360 11.21 4.54 -16.13
N PRO A 361 11.30 5.61 -16.95
CA PRO A 361 10.22 6.59 -17.13
C PRO A 361 9.15 6.16 -18.15
N HIS A 362 9.09 4.89 -18.54
CA HIS A 362 8.16 4.37 -19.55
C HIS A 362 7.53 3.06 -19.12
N PHE A 363 6.31 2.77 -19.58
CA PHE A 363 5.61 1.50 -19.29
C PHE A 363 6.34 0.23 -19.77
N ALA A 364 7.28 0.35 -20.70
CA ALA A 364 8.15 -0.77 -21.07
C ALA A 364 9.12 -1.18 -19.95
N GLN A 365 9.45 -0.26 -19.06
CA GLN A 365 10.40 -0.40 -17.95
C GLN A 365 9.72 -0.36 -16.58
N TYR A 366 8.48 0.13 -16.52
CA TYR A 366 7.64 0.21 -15.33
C TYR A 366 6.40 -0.68 -15.56
N PRO A 367 6.45 -1.94 -15.14
CA PRO A 367 5.41 -2.92 -15.45
C PRO A 367 4.16 -2.67 -14.61
N VAL A 368 3.08 -2.22 -15.26
CA VAL A 368 1.74 -2.20 -14.66
C VAL A 368 1.04 -3.53 -14.94
N PRO A 369 0.09 -3.96 -14.10
CA PRO A 369 -0.68 -5.19 -14.33
C PRO A 369 -1.39 -5.15 -15.69
N ARG A 370 -1.30 -6.24 -16.42
CA ARG A 370 -2.05 -6.46 -17.66
C ARG A 370 -3.23 -7.37 -17.38
N PHE A 371 -4.19 -7.39 -18.28
CA PHE A 371 -5.40 -8.21 -18.14
C PHE A 371 -5.10 -9.69 -17.80
N ARG A 372 -4.08 -10.26 -18.42
CA ARG A 372 -3.63 -11.64 -18.17
C ARG A 372 -2.99 -11.87 -16.79
N ASP A 373 -2.60 -10.81 -16.10
CA ASP A 373 -1.93 -10.88 -14.79
C ASP A 373 -2.93 -10.86 -13.62
N VAL A 374 -4.21 -10.60 -13.92
CA VAL A 374 -5.28 -10.49 -12.93
C VAL A 374 -5.84 -11.88 -12.64
N PRO A 375 -5.72 -12.40 -11.41
CA PRO A 375 -6.33 -13.66 -11.03
C PRO A 375 -7.85 -13.48 -10.84
N PRO A 376 -8.62 -14.56 -10.71
CA PRO A 376 -9.98 -14.50 -10.21
C PRO A 376 -10.05 -13.77 -8.86
N ILE A 377 -10.90 -12.74 -8.77
CA ILE A 377 -11.15 -11.93 -7.58
C ILE A 377 -12.55 -12.28 -7.06
N ASP A 378 -12.65 -12.68 -5.80
CA ASP A 378 -13.90 -12.99 -5.12
C ASP A 378 -14.09 -11.97 -3.98
N SER A 379 -15.04 -11.04 -4.12
CA SER A 379 -15.25 -9.94 -3.18
C SER A 379 -16.56 -10.10 -2.42
N ILE A 380 -16.52 -10.01 -1.09
CA ILE A 380 -17.65 -10.01 -0.18
C ILE A 380 -17.77 -8.63 0.47
N PHE A 381 -18.99 -8.13 0.56
CA PHE A 381 -19.27 -6.83 1.19
C PHE A 381 -20.20 -7.04 2.40
N LEU A 382 -19.74 -6.65 3.57
CA LEU A 382 -20.52 -6.68 4.80
C LEU A 382 -21.25 -5.34 4.92
N ASN A 383 -22.53 -5.35 4.55
CA ASN A 383 -23.36 -4.14 4.64
C ASN A 383 -23.79 -3.88 6.09
N ARG A 384 -23.51 -2.66 6.56
CA ARG A 384 -23.87 -2.18 7.91
C ARG A 384 -24.76 -0.94 7.79
N PRO A 385 -26.08 -1.14 7.46
CA PRO A 385 -27.02 -0.03 7.30
C PRO A 385 -27.27 0.76 8.60
N ASP A 386 -26.87 0.18 9.72
CA ASP A 386 -26.88 0.79 11.06
C ASP A 386 -25.74 1.77 11.30
N LEU A 387 -24.74 1.83 10.40
CA LEU A 387 -23.57 2.70 10.50
C LEU A 387 -23.49 3.69 9.34
N PRO A 388 -22.91 4.88 9.55
CA PRO A 388 -22.66 5.80 8.46
C PRO A 388 -21.68 5.22 7.44
N SER A 389 -21.91 5.50 6.16
CA SER A 389 -20.97 5.17 5.09
C SER A 389 -19.64 5.88 5.27
N VAL A 390 -18.55 5.18 4.98
CA VAL A 390 -17.20 5.74 4.92
C VAL A 390 -16.55 5.47 3.56
N GLY A 391 -15.39 6.08 3.30
CA GLY A 391 -14.70 5.94 2.04
C GLY A 391 -14.33 4.49 1.70
N ALA A 392 -14.67 4.07 0.48
CA ALA A 392 -14.47 2.71 -0.02
C ALA A 392 -13.45 2.61 -1.17
N GLY A 393 -12.87 3.74 -1.59
CA GLY A 393 -12.05 3.83 -2.79
C GLY A 393 -10.61 3.37 -2.63
N GLU A 394 -10.10 3.10 -1.44
CA GLU A 394 -8.67 2.84 -1.22
C GLU A 394 -8.36 1.73 -0.20
N THR A 395 -9.13 1.57 0.87
CA THR A 395 -8.83 0.57 1.91
C THR A 395 -8.74 -0.88 1.40
N PRO A 396 -9.53 -1.32 0.40
CA PRO A 396 -9.39 -2.68 -0.14
C PRO A 396 -7.99 -3.04 -0.67
N MET A 397 -7.10 -2.04 -0.91
CA MET A 397 -5.71 -2.32 -1.32
C MET A 397 -4.86 -2.98 -0.23
N ILE A 398 -5.07 -2.64 1.05
CA ILE A 398 -4.04 -2.80 2.08
C ILE A 398 -3.80 -4.24 2.54
N ALA A 399 -4.80 -5.11 2.43
CA ALA A 399 -4.70 -6.50 2.87
C ALA A 399 -4.10 -7.45 1.80
N VAL A 400 -4.10 -7.07 0.52
CA VAL A 400 -3.66 -7.94 -0.59
C VAL A 400 -2.14 -8.17 -0.58
N PRO A 401 -1.26 -7.15 -0.45
CA PRO A 401 0.17 -7.37 -0.45
C PRO A 401 0.65 -8.34 0.64
N PRO A 402 0.25 -8.19 1.91
CA PRO A 402 0.68 -9.13 2.94
C PRO A 402 0.05 -10.51 2.78
N ALA A 403 -1.20 -10.63 2.31
CA ALA A 403 -1.81 -11.93 2.03
C ALA A 403 -1.03 -12.71 0.96
N VAL A 404 -0.57 -12.03 -0.11
CA VAL A 404 0.28 -12.63 -1.15
C VAL A 404 1.65 -12.99 -0.59
N ALA A 405 2.29 -12.13 0.19
CA ALA A 405 3.59 -12.39 0.80
C ALA A 405 3.55 -13.61 1.75
N ASN A 406 2.49 -13.71 2.56
CA ASN A 406 2.27 -14.83 3.48
C ASN A 406 1.98 -16.13 2.71
N ALA A 407 1.24 -16.06 1.59
CA ALA A 407 1.02 -17.21 0.70
C ALA A 407 2.33 -17.68 0.04
N ILE A 408 3.20 -16.76 -0.38
CA ILE A 408 4.54 -17.08 -0.90
C ILE A 408 5.38 -17.78 0.17
N TYR A 409 5.35 -17.30 1.41
CA TYR A 409 6.04 -18.00 2.50
C TYR A 409 5.51 -19.42 2.69
N ALA A 410 4.20 -19.60 2.71
CA ALA A 410 3.60 -20.93 2.83
C ALA A 410 4.02 -21.88 1.69
N ALA A 411 4.18 -21.34 0.47
CA ALA A 411 4.61 -22.12 -0.70
C ALA A 411 6.12 -22.39 -0.74
N SER A 412 6.96 -21.48 -0.24
CA SER A 412 8.40 -21.48 -0.49
C SER A 412 9.29 -21.51 0.74
N GLN A 413 8.75 -21.23 1.92
CA GLN A 413 9.46 -20.98 3.17
C GLN A 413 10.39 -19.76 3.13
N VAL A 414 10.19 -18.85 2.17
CA VAL A 414 10.95 -17.60 2.05
C VAL A 414 10.10 -16.44 2.51
N ARG A 415 10.53 -15.74 3.55
CA ARG A 415 9.85 -14.53 4.03
C ARG A 415 10.07 -13.36 3.08
N ILE A 416 8.98 -12.72 2.68
CA ILE A 416 8.97 -11.54 1.83
C ILE A 416 8.91 -10.30 2.71
N ARG A 417 9.95 -9.46 2.63
CA ARG A 417 10.09 -8.24 3.41
C ARG A 417 10.33 -6.99 2.55
N SER A 418 9.96 -7.06 1.27
CA SER A 418 10.05 -5.91 0.36
C SER A 418 8.86 -5.83 -0.59
N LEU A 419 8.44 -4.62 -0.91
CA LEU A 419 7.53 -4.31 -2.02
C LEU A 419 8.23 -3.37 -3.01
N PRO A 420 8.29 -3.76 -4.31
CA PRO A 420 7.77 -5.00 -4.90
C PRO A 420 8.53 -6.25 -4.43
N ILE A 421 7.91 -7.41 -4.64
CA ILE A 421 8.50 -8.72 -4.30
C ILE A 421 9.68 -8.99 -5.24
N ARG A 422 10.86 -9.13 -4.65
CA ARG A 422 12.10 -9.41 -5.39
C ARG A 422 12.19 -10.90 -5.70
N THR A 423 11.93 -11.27 -6.95
CA THR A 423 11.91 -12.67 -7.41
C THR A 423 13.24 -13.38 -7.22
N ALA A 424 14.37 -12.65 -7.24
CA ALA A 424 15.69 -13.24 -6.97
C ALA A 424 15.78 -13.89 -5.58
N ALA A 425 15.05 -13.37 -4.59
CA ALA A 425 15.01 -13.96 -3.24
C ALA A 425 14.28 -15.31 -3.20
N LEU A 426 13.46 -15.62 -4.21
CA LEU A 426 12.70 -16.86 -4.29
C LEU A 426 13.46 -18.01 -4.95
N LYS A 427 14.57 -17.75 -5.64
CA LYS A 427 15.40 -18.78 -6.23
C LYS A 427 16.05 -19.63 -5.13
N ARG A 428 16.21 -20.94 -5.42
CA ARG A 428 17.08 -21.77 -4.61
C ARG A 428 18.53 -21.30 -4.79
N ALA A 429 19.23 -21.18 -3.66
CA ALA A 429 20.68 -20.95 -3.67
C ALA A 429 21.39 -22.22 -4.19
#